data_cfd899e2f91320edf02e606194ab5df2
#
_entry.id   cfd899e2f91320edf02e606194ab5df2
#
_cell.length_a   1.000
_cell.length_b   1.000
_cell.length_c   1.000
_cell.angle_alpha   90.00
_cell.angle_beta   90.00
_cell.angle_gamma   90.00
#
_symmetry.space_group_name_H-M   'P 1'
#
loop_
_entity.id
_entity.type
_entity.pdbx_description
1 polymer ?
#
loop_
_entity_poly.entity_id
_entity_poly.type
_entity_poly.pdbx_seq_one_letter_code
_entity_poly.pdbx_strand_id
1 'polypeptide(L)'
;MSDIAGKKVVITGAGRGIGREMALRATADGAIVALIEIDPNTLAKTLSDIHEKGGKAYGYQLDLGDEQAVKSTFNKISQDIGEMDVLVNNAMVHEAEALHETSLESWNNSLKITLTGAFLCIREVLPMFMKRKRGNIINIGTVNAKGMFGSDAYSVAKAGVHQMTRSVAVRYGEYGVRCNTVVPGTIATEAWIERAKANPQVFEDLKPWYPMGRVGTPKDITEMVLFLISDRSEWISGAELVVDGGLLAGYTPMFNTIEGRKP
;
A
#
# COMPACT_ATOMS: atom_id res chain seq x y z
N MET A 1 -20.73 10.93 11.77
CA MET A 1 -20.45 9.93 10.73
C MET A 1 -18.98 10.09 10.37
N SER A 2 -18.30 8.99 10.06
CA SER A 2 -16.89 9.06 9.61
C SER A 2 -16.79 9.78 8.26
N ASP A 3 -15.69 10.52 8.04
CA ASP A 3 -15.44 11.30 6.81
C ASP A 3 -15.32 10.42 5.55
N ILE A 4 -15.33 9.08 5.70
CA ILE A 4 -15.23 8.11 4.60
C ILE A 4 -16.47 7.22 4.46
N ALA A 5 -17.51 7.46 5.25
CA ALA A 5 -18.76 6.68 5.18
C ALA A 5 -19.39 6.74 3.78
N GLY A 6 -19.74 5.57 3.24
CA GLY A 6 -20.32 5.42 1.90
C GLY A 6 -19.31 5.49 0.74
N LYS A 7 -18.05 5.86 0.96
CA LYS A 7 -17.01 5.81 -0.09
C LYS A 7 -16.76 4.38 -0.55
N LYS A 8 -16.59 4.20 -1.84
CA LYS A 8 -16.28 2.93 -2.50
C LYS A 8 -14.80 2.82 -2.75
N VAL A 9 -14.16 1.94 -1.99
CA VAL A 9 -12.70 1.81 -1.94
C VAL A 9 -12.27 0.46 -2.47
N VAL A 10 -11.37 0.43 -3.44
CA VAL A 10 -10.71 -0.79 -3.93
C VAL A 10 -9.35 -0.90 -3.25
N ILE A 11 -9.05 -2.04 -2.64
CA ILE A 11 -7.75 -2.30 -1.98
C ILE A 11 -7.13 -3.57 -2.55
N THR A 12 -5.92 -3.48 -3.10
CA THR A 12 -5.16 -4.63 -3.58
C THR A 12 -4.27 -5.21 -2.49
N GLY A 13 -4.07 -6.54 -2.47
CA GLY A 13 -3.33 -7.24 -1.43
C GLY A 13 -4.03 -7.12 -0.07
N ALA A 14 -5.35 -7.31 -0.05
CA ALA A 14 -6.21 -7.03 1.11
C ALA A 14 -6.39 -8.24 2.06
N GLY A 15 -5.71 -9.36 1.79
CA GLY A 15 -5.86 -10.59 2.59
C GLY A 15 -5.07 -10.59 3.89
N ARG A 16 -4.00 -9.81 4.02
CA ARG A 16 -3.12 -9.79 5.19
C ARG A 16 -2.42 -8.44 5.39
N GLY A 17 -1.74 -8.30 6.52
CA GLY A 17 -0.87 -7.15 6.84
C GLY A 17 -1.57 -5.81 6.74
N ILE A 18 -0.92 -4.84 6.08
CA ILE A 18 -1.42 -3.47 5.93
C ILE A 18 -2.74 -3.45 5.15
N GLY A 19 -2.85 -4.24 4.07
CA GLY A 19 -4.05 -4.29 3.23
C GLY A 19 -5.28 -4.75 4.00
N ARG A 20 -5.12 -5.81 4.80
CA ARG A 20 -6.19 -6.32 5.68
C ARG A 20 -6.60 -5.29 6.74
N GLU A 21 -5.65 -4.66 7.41
CA GLU A 21 -5.94 -3.64 8.42
C GLU A 21 -6.69 -2.45 7.81
N MET A 22 -6.27 -1.98 6.64
CA MET A 22 -6.97 -0.92 5.88
C MET A 22 -8.41 -1.32 5.57
N ALA A 23 -8.64 -2.56 5.11
CA ALA A 23 -9.97 -3.04 4.77
C ALA A 23 -10.90 -3.10 6.00
N LEU A 24 -10.41 -3.67 7.12
CA LEU A 24 -11.16 -3.74 8.38
C LEU A 24 -11.51 -2.35 8.91
N ARG A 25 -10.57 -1.43 8.90
CA ARG A 25 -10.78 -0.08 9.43
C ARG A 25 -11.67 0.75 8.51
N ALA A 26 -11.45 0.70 7.19
CA ALA A 26 -12.29 1.44 6.24
C ALA A 26 -13.75 1.00 6.32
N THR A 27 -14.01 -0.30 6.44
CA THR A 27 -15.39 -0.82 6.58
C THR A 27 -16.01 -0.48 7.94
N ALA A 28 -15.23 -0.50 9.02
CA ALA A 28 -15.69 -0.06 10.34
C ALA A 28 -16.08 1.44 10.35
N ASP A 29 -15.40 2.25 9.53
CA ASP A 29 -15.70 3.67 9.32
C ASP A 29 -16.82 3.90 8.27
N GLY A 30 -17.47 2.83 7.81
CA GLY A 30 -18.65 2.88 6.94
C GLY A 30 -18.37 2.93 5.44
N ALA A 31 -17.13 2.72 4.99
CA ALA A 31 -16.82 2.56 3.57
C ALA A 31 -17.32 1.21 3.04
N ILE A 32 -17.54 1.14 1.73
CA ILE A 32 -17.82 -0.09 0.98
C ILE A 32 -16.50 -0.50 0.32
N VAL A 33 -15.96 -1.69 0.65
CA VAL A 33 -14.62 -2.07 0.20
C VAL A 33 -14.66 -3.26 -0.76
N ALA A 34 -14.01 -3.11 -1.91
CA ALA A 34 -13.67 -4.19 -2.82
C ALA A 34 -12.24 -4.68 -2.49
N LEU A 35 -12.14 -5.93 -2.04
CA LEU A 35 -10.90 -6.59 -1.66
C LEU A 35 -10.34 -7.37 -2.85
N ILE A 36 -9.15 -7.04 -3.31
CA ILE A 36 -8.43 -7.81 -4.32
C ILE A 36 -7.28 -8.55 -3.63
N GLU A 37 -7.24 -9.87 -3.79
CA GLU A 37 -6.21 -10.72 -3.19
C GLU A 37 -5.98 -11.96 -4.07
N ILE A 38 -4.74 -12.43 -4.17
CA ILE A 38 -4.39 -13.62 -4.93
C ILE A 38 -4.70 -14.92 -4.16
N ASP A 39 -4.52 -14.91 -2.84
CA ASP A 39 -4.77 -16.06 -1.97
C ASP A 39 -6.25 -16.12 -1.53
N PRO A 40 -7.02 -17.10 -2.02
CA PRO A 40 -8.45 -17.20 -1.70
C PRO A 40 -8.72 -17.43 -0.20
N ASN A 41 -7.79 -18.03 0.54
CA ASN A 41 -8.00 -18.32 1.96
C ASN A 41 -7.89 -17.03 2.80
N THR A 42 -6.87 -16.24 2.56
CA THR A 42 -6.70 -14.95 3.26
C THR A 42 -7.77 -13.95 2.85
N LEU A 43 -8.21 -13.98 1.60
CA LEU A 43 -9.36 -13.20 1.12
C LEU A 43 -10.65 -13.56 1.85
N ALA A 44 -10.98 -14.85 1.89
CA ALA A 44 -12.19 -15.36 2.55
C ALA A 44 -12.19 -15.03 4.05
N LYS A 45 -11.04 -15.16 4.71
CA LYS A 45 -10.90 -14.80 6.12
C LYS A 45 -11.16 -13.31 6.36
N THR A 46 -10.55 -12.44 5.55
CA THR A 46 -10.75 -10.99 5.70
C THR A 46 -12.20 -10.60 5.46
N LEU A 47 -12.88 -11.20 4.47
CA LEU A 47 -14.30 -10.98 4.22
C LEU A 47 -15.17 -11.41 5.41
N SER A 48 -14.94 -12.62 5.96
CA SER A 48 -15.67 -13.11 7.15
C SER A 48 -15.53 -12.13 8.31
N ASP A 49 -14.28 -11.76 8.63
CA ASP A 49 -14.00 -10.82 9.74
C ASP A 49 -14.69 -9.44 9.57
N ILE A 50 -14.84 -8.96 8.32
CA ILE A 50 -15.56 -7.72 8.01
C ILE A 50 -17.07 -7.92 8.17
N HIS A 51 -17.63 -8.99 7.59
CA HIS A 51 -19.07 -9.24 7.60
C HIS A 51 -19.58 -9.52 9.01
N GLU A 52 -18.83 -10.25 9.83
CA GLU A 52 -19.15 -10.52 11.24
C GLU A 52 -19.25 -9.22 12.07
N LYS A 53 -18.54 -8.17 11.67
CA LYS A 53 -18.62 -6.84 12.28
C LYS A 53 -19.64 -5.91 11.61
N GLY A 54 -20.45 -6.43 10.67
CA GLY A 54 -21.47 -5.67 9.97
C GLY A 54 -20.93 -4.74 8.87
N GLY A 55 -19.67 -4.84 8.52
CA GLY A 55 -19.04 -4.08 7.43
C GLY A 55 -19.49 -4.55 6.05
N LYS A 56 -19.37 -3.70 5.04
CA LYS A 56 -19.72 -3.99 3.64
C LYS A 56 -18.46 -4.20 2.82
N ALA A 57 -18.20 -5.44 2.39
CA ALA A 57 -17.07 -5.79 1.56
C ALA A 57 -17.42 -6.83 0.50
N TYR A 58 -16.69 -6.79 -0.62
CA TYR A 58 -16.77 -7.71 -1.75
C TYR A 58 -15.38 -8.23 -2.06
N GLY A 59 -15.23 -9.52 -2.30
CA GLY A 59 -13.94 -10.16 -2.53
C GLY A 59 -13.73 -10.59 -3.96
N TYR A 60 -12.53 -10.38 -4.46
CA TYR A 60 -12.12 -10.74 -5.82
C TYR A 60 -10.75 -11.41 -5.76
N GLN A 61 -10.71 -12.70 -6.11
CA GLN A 61 -9.45 -13.38 -6.29
C GLN A 61 -8.84 -12.95 -7.62
N LEU A 62 -7.61 -12.39 -7.60
CA LEU A 62 -6.97 -11.84 -8.78
C LEU A 62 -5.44 -11.87 -8.67
N ASP A 63 -4.79 -12.38 -9.72
CA ASP A 63 -3.37 -12.12 -10.01
C ASP A 63 -3.24 -10.79 -10.77
N LEU A 64 -2.62 -9.79 -10.15
CA LEU A 64 -2.38 -8.48 -10.76
C LEU A 64 -1.40 -8.52 -11.93
N GLY A 65 -0.71 -9.63 -12.12
CA GLY A 65 0.15 -9.86 -13.28
C GLY A 65 -0.59 -10.32 -14.54
N ASP A 66 -1.91 -10.54 -14.46
CA ASP A 66 -2.77 -10.89 -15.60
C ASP A 66 -3.63 -9.69 -16.01
N GLU A 67 -3.25 -9.05 -17.11
CA GLU A 67 -3.92 -7.84 -17.61
C GLU A 67 -5.41 -8.06 -17.93
N GLN A 68 -5.77 -9.21 -18.53
CA GLN A 68 -7.16 -9.49 -18.87
C GLN A 68 -8.00 -9.76 -17.63
N ALA A 69 -7.43 -10.49 -16.67
CA ALA A 69 -8.09 -10.72 -15.39
C ALA A 69 -8.29 -9.40 -14.61
N VAL A 70 -7.30 -8.49 -14.61
CA VAL A 70 -7.45 -7.14 -14.02
C VAL A 70 -8.63 -6.42 -14.65
N LYS A 71 -8.66 -6.31 -15.98
CA LYS A 71 -9.74 -5.61 -16.69
C LYS A 71 -11.12 -6.21 -16.39
N SER A 72 -11.27 -7.53 -16.44
CA SER A 72 -12.54 -8.19 -16.14
C SER A 72 -12.98 -8.01 -14.70
N THR A 73 -12.03 -8.04 -13.76
CA THR A 73 -12.29 -7.84 -12.32
C THR A 73 -12.76 -6.41 -12.03
N PHE A 74 -12.12 -5.38 -12.60
CA PHE A 74 -12.55 -3.99 -12.41
C PHE A 74 -13.94 -3.72 -13.01
N ASN A 75 -14.28 -4.35 -14.14
CA ASN A 75 -15.64 -4.31 -14.69
C ASN A 75 -16.64 -4.95 -13.71
N LYS A 76 -16.30 -6.10 -13.12
CA LYS A 76 -17.16 -6.78 -12.13
C LYS A 76 -17.31 -5.93 -10.87
N ILE A 77 -16.24 -5.33 -10.35
CA ILE A 77 -16.30 -4.40 -9.21
C ILE A 77 -17.30 -3.27 -9.51
N SER A 78 -17.21 -2.66 -10.70
CA SER A 78 -18.14 -1.59 -11.11
C SER A 78 -19.61 -2.06 -11.17
N GLN A 79 -19.87 -3.32 -11.52
CA GLN A 79 -21.21 -3.91 -11.50
C GLN A 79 -21.73 -4.14 -10.07
N ASP A 80 -20.85 -4.65 -9.19
CA ASP A 80 -21.22 -5.06 -7.82
C ASP A 80 -21.39 -3.88 -6.87
N ILE A 81 -20.51 -2.87 -6.94
CA ILE A 81 -20.51 -1.73 -6.02
C ILE A 81 -20.78 -0.38 -6.71
N GLY A 82 -20.85 -0.35 -8.04
CA GLY A 82 -20.98 0.88 -8.83
C GLY A 82 -19.66 1.64 -8.97
N GLU A 83 -19.73 2.94 -9.27
CA GLU A 83 -18.55 3.77 -9.50
C GLU A 83 -17.66 3.86 -8.25
N MET A 84 -16.37 3.57 -8.41
CA MET A 84 -15.37 3.60 -7.34
C MET A 84 -14.95 5.05 -7.02
N ASP A 85 -14.63 5.35 -5.77
CA ASP A 85 -14.11 6.66 -5.33
C ASP A 85 -12.61 6.65 -5.13
N VAL A 86 -12.08 5.52 -4.64
CA VAL A 86 -10.67 5.39 -4.23
C VAL A 86 -10.10 4.05 -4.70
N LEU A 87 -8.87 4.09 -5.22
CA LEU A 87 -8.02 2.93 -5.44
C LEU A 87 -6.82 2.98 -4.50
N VAL A 88 -6.61 1.91 -3.73
CA VAL A 88 -5.41 1.72 -2.90
C VAL A 88 -4.57 0.59 -3.48
N ASN A 89 -3.45 0.91 -4.12
CA ASN A 89 -2.46 -0.05 -4.60
C ASN A 89 -1.53 -0.42 -3.45
N ASN A 90 -1.79 -1.57 -2.83
CA ASN A 90 -0.99 -2.08 -1.72
C ASN A 90 -0.30 -3.41 -2.06
N ALA A 91 -0.84 -4.22 -2.97
CA ALA A 91 -0.25 -5.49 -3.36
C ALA A 91 1.21 -5.33 -3.82
N MET A 92 2.04 -6.29 -3.43
CA MET A 92 3.44 -6.32 -3.80
C MET A 92 4.01 -7.73 -3.70
N VAL A 93 5.11 -7.97 -4.40
CA VAL A 93 6.01 -9.10 -4.19
C VAL A 93 7.33 -8.54 -3.65
N HIS A 94 7.85 -9.21 -2.64
CA HIS A 94 9.10 -8.82 -1.99
C HIS A 94 10.02 -10.04 -1.89
N GLU A 95 11.08 -10.03 -2.66
CA GLU A 95 12.16 -11.00 -2.63
C GLU A 95 13.40 -10.33 -2.08
N ALA A 96 14.08 -11.01 -1.14
CA ALA A 96 15.18 -10.43 -0.37
C ALA A 96 16.55 -10.87 -0.93
N GLU A 97 16.69 -10.88 -2.25
CA GLU A 97 17.91 -11.24 -2.95
C GLU A 97 18.82 -10.02 -3.15
N ALA A 98 20.12 -10.23 -3.07
CA ALA A 98 21.09 -9.23 -3.50
C ALA A 98 21.11 -9.13 -5.03
N LEU A 99 21.43 -7.96 -5.58
CA LEU A 99 21.31 -7.70 -7.01
C LEU A 99 22.07 -8.71 -7.90
N HIS A 100 23.26 -9.14 -7.47
CA HIS A 100 24.07 -10.11 -8.23
C HIS A 100 23.55 -11.55 -8.14
N GLU A 101 22.64 -11.83 -7.20
CA GLU A 101 22.00 -13.14 -7.01
C GLU A 101 20.58 -13.16 -7.58
N THR A 102 20.01 -11.98 -7.87
CA THR A 102 18.64 -11.85 -8.38
C THR A 102 18.54 -12.43 -9.79
N SER A 103 17.74 -13.47 -9.95
CA SER A 103 17.43 -14.02 -11.27
C SER A 103 16.58 -13.06 -12.08
N LEU A 104 16.65 -13.16 -13.43
CA LEU A 104 15.78 -12.36 -14.29
C LEU A 104 14.28 -12.67 -14.05
N GLU A 105 13.96 -13.89 -13.67
CA GLU A 105 12.60 -14.30 -13.31
C GLU A 105 12.12 -13.57 -12.04
N SER A 106 12.91 -13.60 -10.95
CA SER A 106 12.64 -12.89 -9.70
C SER A 106 12.51 -11.38 -9.93
N TRP A 107 13.46 -10.80 -10.68
CA TRP A 107 13.40 -9.39 -11.09
C TRP A 107 12.09 -9.06 -11.83
N ASN A 108 11.75 -9.82 -12.87
CA ASN A 108 10.55 -9.61 -13.66
C ASN A 108 9.28 -9.79 -12.83
N ASN A 109 9.25 -10.77 -11.91
CA ASN A 109 8.12 -10.99 -11.01
C ASN A 109 7.89 -9.80 -10.08
N SER A 110 8.96 -9.25 -9.48
CA SER A 110 8.89 -8.05 -8.65
C SER A 110 8.32 -6.85 -9.42
N LEU A 111 8.79 -6.61 -10.64
CA LEU A 111 8.30 -5.54 -11.51
C LEU A 111 6.85 -5.80 -11.95
N LYS A 112 6.55 -7.04 -12.37
CA LYS A 112 5.24 -7.45 -12.89
C LYS A 112 4.13 -7.19 -11.87
N ILE A 113 4.31 -7.62 -10.62
CA ILE A 113 3.27 -7.51 -9.60
C ILE A 113 3.27 -6.13 -8.97
N THR A 114 4.45 -5.63 -8.53
CA THR A 114 4.52 -4.43 -7.70
C THR A 114 4.35 -3.14 -8.52
N LEU A 115 4.91 -3.07 -9.72
CA LEU A 115 4.86 -1.88 -10.57
C LEU A 115 3.79 -2.00 -11.66
N THR A 116 3.87 -3.05 -12.50
CA THR A 116 2.94 -3.21 -13.61
C THR A 116 1.52 -3.47 -13.12
N GLY A 117 1.35 -4.27 -12.06
CA GLY A 117 0.03 -4.49 -11.44
C GLY A 117 -0.62 -3.19 -10.95
N ALA A 118 0.14 -2.33 -10.27
CA ALA A 118 -0.35 -1.02 -9.86
C ALA A 118 -0.72 -0.13 -11.07
N PHE A 119 0.09 -0.14 -12.13
CA PHE A 119 -0.21 0.55 -13.39
C PHE A 119 -1.52 0.04 -14.01
N LEU A 120 -1.72 -1.26 -14.10
CA LEU A 120 -2.93 -1.87 -14.66
C LEU A 120 -4.17 -1.42 -13.88
N CYS A 121 -4.13 -1.48 -12.55
CA CYS A 121 -5.24 -1.02 -11.70
C CYS A 121 -5.54 0.48 -11.90
N ILE A 122 -4.51 1.33 -11.96
CA ILE A 122 -4.66 2.77 -12.23
C ILE A 122 -5.31 3.01 -13.59
N ARG A 123 -4.86 2.30 -14.62
CA ARG A 123 -5.38 2.41 -15.99
C ARG A 123 -6.89 2.11 -16.06
N GLU A 124 -7.35 1.11 -15.31
CA GLU A 124 -8.77 0.73 -15.29
C GLU A 124 -9.68 1.76 -14.58
N VAL A 125 -9.19 2.47 -13.57
CA VAL A 125 -10.02 3.45 -12.84
C VAL A 125 -10.00 4.86 -13.47
N LEU A 126 -8.93 5.24 -14.17
CA LEU A 126 -8.74 6.59 -14.71
C LEU A 126 -9.88 7.06 -15.64
N PRO A 127 -10.38 6.26 -16.60
CA PRO A 127 -11.46 6.73 -17.48
C PRO A 127 -12.72 7.13 -16.71
N MET A 128 -13.08 6.37 -15.68
CA MET A 128 -14.22 6.67 -14.81
C MET A 128 -13.96 7.92 -13.97
N PHE A 129 -12.78 8.04 -13.35
CA PHE A 129 -12.40 9.19 -12.55
C PHE A 129 -12.38 10.49 -13.38
N MET A 130 -11.83 10.44 -14.59
CA MET A 130 -11.82 11.58 -15.52
C MET A 130 -13.23 12.01 -15.90
N LYS A 131 -14.11 11.05 -16.23
CA LYS A 131 -15.53 11.33 -16.57
C LYS A 131 -16.28 11.98 -15.42
N ARG A 132 -16.05 11.52 -14.18
CA ARG A 132 -16.68 12.08 -12.96
C ARG A 132 -16.05 13.38 -12.49
N LYS A 133 -14.89 13.74 -13.02
CA LYS A 133 -14.02 14.82 -12.52
C LYS A 133 -13.72 14.68 -11.02
N ARG A 134 -13.57 13.47 -10.57
CA ARG A 134 -13.26 13.11 -9.18
C ARG A 134 -12.69 11.71 -9.10
N GLY A 135 -11.54 11.55 -8.45
CA GLY A 135 -10.92 10.26 -8.18
C GLY A 135 -9.75 10.41 -7.21
N ASN A 136 -9.44 9.33 -6.52
CA ASN A 136 -8.35 9.31 -5.56
C ASN A 136 -7.57 8.00 -5.66
N ILE A 137 -6.27 8.11 -5.87
CA ILE A 137 -5.36 6.96 -5.96
C ILE A 137 -4.34 7.08 -4.85
N ILE A 138 -4.20 6.02 -4.06
CA ILE A 138 -3.25 5.93 -2.97
C ILE A 138 -2.34 4.74 -3.25
N ASN A 139 -1.06 5.00 -3.43
CA ASN A 139 -0.06 3.95 -3.60
C ASN A 139 0.67 3.70 -2.28
N ILE A 140 0.80 2.45 -1.88
CA ILE A 140 1.67 2.09 -0.75
C ILE A 140 3.09 1.93 -1.28
N GLY A 141 3.92 2.90 -0.98
CA GLY A 141 5.35 2.94 -1.28
C GLY A 141 6.19 2.21 -0.25
N THR A 142 7.42 2.68 -0.06
CA THR A 142 8.36 2.20 0.96
C THR A 142 9.54 3.16 1.10
N VAL A 143 10.17 3.17 2.26
CA VAL A 143 11.49 3.84 2.46
C VAL A 143 12.55 3.30 1.52
N ASN A 144 12.44 2.04 1.05
CA ASN A 144 13.37 1.43 0.09
C ASN A 144 13.42 2.16 -1.26
N ALA A 145 12.38 2.90 -1.63
CA ALA A 145 12.38 3.74 -2.83
C ALA A 145 13.17 5.05 -2.65
N LYS A 146 13.60 5.36 -1.42
CA LYS A 146 14.32 6.59 -1.05
C LYS A 146 15.75 6.34 -0.58
N GLY A 147 16.07 5.10 -0.21
CA GLY A 147 17.37 4.67 0.25
C GLY A 147 17.53 3.16 0.15
N MET A 148 18.75 2.65 0.36
CA MET A 148 19.00 1.22 0.30
C MET A 148 18.76 0.58 1.68
N PHE A 149 17.71 -0.21 1.78
CA PHE A 149 17.33 -0.97 2.99
C PHE A 149 17.11 -2.46 2.67
N GLY A 150 17.77 -2.96 1.61
CA GLY A 150 17.64 -4.34 1.11
C GLY A 150 16.61 -4.50 -0.01
N SER A 151 16.55 -5.70 -0.62
CA SER A 151 15.56 -6.07 -1.65
C SER A 151 15.61 -5.20 -2.90
N ASP A 152 16.64 -5.39 -3.72
CA ASP A 152 16.95 -4.51 -4.85
C ASP A 152 15.81 -4.41 -5.89
N ALA A 153 15.30 -5.54 -6.40
CA ALA A 153 14.23 -5.55 -7.41
C ALA A 153 12.95 -4.87 -6.90
N TYR A 154 12.58 -5.15 -5.65
CA TYR A 154 11.43 -4.52 -4.99
C TYR A 154 11.63 -3.00 -4.85
N SER A 155 12.82 -2.56 -4.45
CA SER A 155 13.17 -1.14 -4.30
C SER A 155 13.01 -0.38 -5.62
N VAL A 156 13.50 -0.97 -6.73
CA VAL A 156 13.35 -0.40 -8.08
C VAL A 156 11.87 -0.35 -8.49
N ALA A 157 11.11 -1.42 -8.27
CA ALA A 157 9.68 -1.44 -8.57
C ALA A 157 8.91 -0.34 -7.80
N LYS A 158 9.21 -0.17 -6.51
CA LYS A 158 8.58 0.86 -5.68
C LYS A 158 9.03 2.28 -6.04
N ALA A 159 10.28 2.49 -6.44
CA ALA A 159 10.71 3.78 -6.99
C ALA A 159 9.91 4.14 -8.26
N GLY A 160 9.63 3.16 -9.12
CA GLY A 160 8.72 3.30 -10.26
C GLY A 160 7.31 3.71 -9.86
N VAL A 161 6.75 3.11 -8.80
CA VAL A 161 5.43 3.49 -8.25
C VAL A 161 5.43 4.93 -7.73
N HIS A 162 6.50 5.37 -7.02
CA HIS A 162 6.63 6.75 -6.58
C HIS A 162 6.65 7.72 -7.76
N GLN A 163 7.40 7.41 -8.84
CA GLN A 163 7.41 8.24 -10.04
C GLN A 163 6.05 8.24 -10.75
N MET A 164 5.38 7.09 -10.84
CA MET A 164 4.05 6.98 -11.42
C MET A 164 3.02 7.84 -10.67
N THR A 165 3.12 7.94 -9.34
CA THR A 165 2.29 8.82 -8.51
C THR A 165 2.38 10.27 -8.98
N ARG A 166 3.59 10.80 -9.17
CA ARG A 166 3.79 12.17 -9.68
C ARG A 166 3.23 12.35 -11.08
N SER A 167 3.46 11.37 -11.95
CA SER A 167 2.95 11.40 -13.34
C SER A 167 1.43 11.45 -13.39
N VAL A 168 0.74 10.64 -12.57
CA VAL A 168 -0.72 10.63 -12.48
C VAL A 168 -1.25 11.94 -11.90
N ALA A 169 -0.67 12.42 -10.79
CA ALA A 169 -1.09 13.66 -10.15
C ALA A 169 -1.04 14.87 -11.08
N VAL A 170 0.05 15.00 -11.85
CA VAL A 170 0.24 16.11 -12.78
C VAL A 170 -0.66 15.98 -14.01
N ARG A 171 -0.70 14.79 -14.63
CA ARG A 171 -1.41 14.58 -15.90
C ARG A 171 -2.92 14.60 -15.74
N TYR A 172 -3.45 14.11 -14.63
CA TYR A 172 -4.89 13.92 -14.43
C TYR A 172 -5.49 14.84 -13.36
N GLY A 173 -4.70 15.75 -12.80
CA GLY A 173 -5.17 16.72 -11.81
C GLY A 173 -6.27 17.64 -12.34
N GLU A 174 -6.22 18.05 -13.61
CA GLU A 174 -7.26 18.84 -14.29
C GLU A 174 -8.63 18.14 -14.32
N TYR A 175 -8.64 16.81 -14.21
CA TYR A 175 -9.87 16.01 -14.11
C TYR A 175 -10.30 15.73 -12.67
N GLY A 176 -9.74 16.43 -11.68
CA GLY A 176 -10.04 16.21 -10.27
C GLY A 176 -9.53 14.88 -9.71
N VAL A 177 -8.53 14.27 -10.37
CA VAL A 177 -7.89 13.03 -9.90
C VAL A 177 -6.67 13.37 -9.05
N ARG A 178 -6.66 12.87 -7.82
CA ARG A 178 -5.50 12.95 -6.93
C ARG A 178 -4.75 11.61 -6.90
N CYS A 179 -3.45 11.68 -6.77
CA CYS A 179 -2.62 10.48 -6.59
C CYS A 179 -1.50 10.78 -5.59
N ASN A 180 -1.41 9.97 -4.53
CA ASN A 180 -0.40 10.14 -3.48
C ASN A 180 0.24 8.80 -3.11
N THR A 181 1.43 8.86 -2.54
CA THR A 181 2.12 7.69 -2.01
C THR A 181 2.26 7.81 -0.49
N VAL A 182 1.85 6.79 0.25
CA VAL A 182 2.22 6.59 1.65
C VAL A 182 3.51 5.79 1.67
N VAL A 183 4.51 6.24 2.43
CA VAL A 183 5.87 5.67 2.46
C VAL A 183 6.15 5.06 3.83
N PRO A 184 5.85 3.76 4.03
CA PRO A 184 6.13 3.07 5.28
C PRO A 184 7.63 2.84 5.52
N GLY A 185 8.03 2.85 6.81
CA GLY A 185 9.23 2.17 7.27
C GLY A 185 9.02 0.65 7.42
N THR A 186 9.76 -0.01 8.32
CA THR A 186 9.50 -1.41 8.67
C THR A 186 8.19 -1.51 9.45
N ILE A 187 7.27 -2.33 8.95
CA ILE A 187 5.96 -2.57 9.56
C ILE A 187 5.86 -4.03 9.98
N ALA A 188 5.58 -4.28 11.27
CA ALA A 188 5.41 -5.61 11.83
C ALA A 188 4.11 -6.25 11.29
N THR A 189 4.23 -6.96 10.17
CA THR A 189 3.17 -7.72 9.51
C THR A 189 3.46 -9.22 9.61
N GLU A 190 2.49 -10.07 9.25
CA GLU A 190 2.66 -11.52 9.20
C GLU A 190 3.86 -11.93 8.32
N ALA A 191 4.11 -11.23 7.21
CA ALA A 191 5.26 -11.49 6.35
C ALA A 191 6.61 -11.25 7.07
N TRP A 192 6.66 -10.25 7.95
CA TRP A 192 7.83 -10.00 8.80
C TRP A 192 7.93 -11.00 9.94
N ILE A 193 6.81 -11.47 10.53
CA ILE A 193 6.79 -12.51 11.56
C ILE A 193 7.40 -13.82 11.03
N GLU A 194 7.11 -14.20 9.78
CA GLU A 194 7.75 -15.36 9.16
C GLU A 194 9.28 -15.18 9.02
N ARG A 195 9.75 -13.99 8.66
CA ARG A 195 11.18 -13.68 8.63
C ARG A 195 11.80 -13.67 10.02
N ALA A 196 11.07 -13.18 11.01
CA ALA A 196 11.50 -13.17 12.40
C ALA A 196 11.68 -14.58 12.99
N LYS A 197 11.15 -15.63 12.36
CA LYS A 197 11.46 -17.02 12.75
C LYS A 197 12.96 -17.34 12.59
N ALA A 198 13.60 -16.79 11.58
CA ALA A 198 15.04 -16.95 11.38
C ALA A 198 15.87 -16.02 12.29
N ASN A 199 15.33 -14.86 12.67
CA ASN A 199 15.93 -13.93 13.64
C ASN A 199 14.83 -13.37 14.57
N PRO A 200 14.53 -14.03 15.70
CA PRO A 200 13.49 -13.59 16.63
C PRO A 200 13.74 -12.20 17.24
N GLN A 201 14.98 -11.73 17.23
CA GLN A 201 15.38 -10.43 17.78
C GLN A 201 15.30 -9.29 16.75
N VAL A 202 14.92 -9.56 15.49
CA VAL A 202 14.99 -8.57 14.39
C VAL A 202 14.30 -7.25 14.71
N PHE A 203 13.16 -7.28 15.38
CA PHE A 203 12.44 -6.04 15.73
C PHE A 203 13.13 -5.26 16.85
N GLU A 204 13.76 -5.96 17.81
CA GLU A 204 14.56 -5.32 18.86
C GLU A 204 15.83 -4.70 18.25
N ASP A 205 16.49 -5.43 17.36
CA ASP A 205 17.71 -4.99 16.64
C ASP A 205 17.45 -3.76 15.75
N LEU A 206 16.22 -3.64 15.24
CA LEU A 206 15.82 -2.50 14.41
C LEU A 206 15.43 -1.24 15.21
N LYS A 207 15.01 -1.38 16.47
CA LYS A 207 14.56 -0.23 17.31
C LYS A 207 15.54 0.94 17.36
N PRO A 208 16.87 0.71 17.51
CA PRO A 208 17.81 1.83 17.60
C PRO A 208 17.86 2.71 16.33
N TRP A 209 17.41 2.20 15.19
CA TRP A 209 17.38 2.94 13.92
C TRP A 209 16.17 3.86 13.81
N TYR A 210 15.14 3.62 14.62
CA TYR A 210 13.90 4.40 14.62
C TYR A 210 13.90 5.43 15.73
N PRO A 211 13.87 6.74 15.45
CA PRO A 211 13.78 7.78 16.49
C PRO A 211 12.62 7.59 17.45
N MET A 212 11.49 7.02 17.00
CA MET A 212 10.34 6.71 17.83
C MET A 212 10.49 5.43 18.68
N GLY A 213 11.67 4.76 18.66
CA GLY A 213 11.99 3.61 19.51
C GLY A 213 11.22 2.32 19.20
N ARG A 214 10.57 2.23 18.05
CA ARG A 214 9.84 1.04 17.63
C ARG A 214 9.72 0.94 16.10
N VAL A 215 9.53 -0.24 15.59
CA VAL A 215 9.01 -0.46 14.22
C VAL A 215 7.52 -0.10 14.16
N GLY A 216 7.02 0.16 12.98
CA GLY A 216 5.61 0.48 12.76
C GLY A 216 4.70 -0.74 12.84
N THR A 217 3.41 -0.49 12.93
CA THR A 217 2.32 -1.48 12.84
C THR A 217 1.44 -1.18 11.63
N PRO A 218 0.65 -2.15 11.14
CA PRO A 218 -0.34 -1.89 10.07
C PRO A 218 -1.25 -0.69 10.38
N LYS A 219 -1.61 -0.48 11.64
CA LYS A 219 -2.44 0.64 12.08
C LYS A 219 -1.77 1.99 11.79
N ASP A 220 -0.46 2.13 12.01
CA ASP A 220 0.25 3.40 11.77
C ASP A 220 0.12 3.86 10.32
N ILE A 221 0.13 2.91 9.37
CA ILE A 221 -0.04 3.20 7.94
C ILE A 221 -1.51 3.43 7.60
N THR A 222 -2.39 2.63 8.18
CA THR A 222 -3.84 2.70 7.92
C THR A 222 -4.41 4.08 8.27
N GLU A 223 -4.01 4.70 9.38
CA GLU A 223 -4.49 6.02 9.77
C GLU A 223 -4.16 7.09 8.70
N MET A 224 -2.95 7.06 8.11
CA MET A 224 -2.59 7.95 7.01
C MET A 224 -3.42 7.66 5.74
N VAL A 225 -3.67 6.38 5.43
CA VAL A 225 -4.48 6.00 4.28
C VAL A 225 -5.93 6.46 4.45
N LEU A 226 -6.53 6.27 5.63
CA LEU A 226 -7.90 6.74 5.94
C LEU A 226 -8.01 8.27 5.82
N PHE A 227 -7.01 9.01 6.30
CA PHE A 227 -6.94 10.47 6.09
C PHE A 227 -6.90 10.80 4.59
N LEU A 228 -6.09 10.10 3.78
CA LEU A 228 -6.03 10.33 2.33
C LEU A 228 -7.31 9.91 1.60
N ILE A 229 -8.04 8.90 2.07
CA ILE A 229 -9.35 8.51 1.54
C ILE A 229 -10.38 9.63 1.77
N SER A 230 -10.27 10.35 2.88
CA SER A 230 -11.22 11.41 3.26
C SER A 230 -11.08 12.66 2.38
N ASP A 231 -12.11 13.50 2.37
CA ASP A 231 -12.09 14.79 1.67
C ASP A 231 -11.20 15.83 2.36
N ARG A 232 -10.73 15.57 3.59
CA ARG A 232 -9.78 16.42 4.33
C ARG A 232 -8.43 16.54 3.62
N SER A 233 -8.12 15.63 2.70
CA SER A 233 -6.88 15.61 1.91
C SER A 233 -7.06 16.13 0.48
N GLU A 234 -8.13 16.86 0.18
CA GLU A 234 -8.50 17.26 -1.19
C GLU A 234 -7.44 18.13 -1.91
N TRP A 235 -6.59 18.84 -1.13
CA TRP A 235 -5.51 19.65 -1.69
C TRP A 235 -4.14 18.95 -1.68
N ILE A 236 -4.11 17.63 -1.42
CA ILE A 236 -2.90 16.82 -1.42
C ILE A 236 -2.88 15.93 -2.66
N SER A 237 -1.95 16.17 -3.59
CA SER A 237 -1.74 15.37 -4.79
C SER A 237 -0.28 15.39 -5.21
N GLY A 238 0.26 14.27 -5.67
CA GLY A 238 1.67 14.07 -6.04
C GLY A 238 2.63 13.94 -4.86
N ALA A 239 2.10 13.90 -3.64
CA ALA A 239 2.90 13.87 -2.42
C ALA A 239 3.36 12.44 -2.07
N GLU A 240 4.52 12.38 -1.41
CA GLU A 240 5.06 11.21 -0.75
C GLU A 240 5.00 11.44 0.77
N LEU A 241 4.00 10.84 1.42
CA LEU A 241 3.77 11.00 2.86
C LEU A 241 4.51 9.90 3.62
N VAL A 242 5.61 10.29 4.25
CA VAL A 242 6.48 9.38 4.99
C VAL A 242 5.86 9.06 6.35
N VAL A 243 5.71 7.74 6.63
CA VAL A 243 5.18 7.19 7.89
C VAL A 243 6.13 6.09 8.35
N ASP A 244 7.28 6.49 8.87
CA ASP A 244 8.43 5.62 9.09
C ASP A 244 9.06 5.73 10.49
N GLY A 245 8.40 6.40 11.43
CA GLY A 245 8.92 6.59 12.78
C GLY A 245 10.20 7.43 12.84
N GLY A 246 10.47 8.23 11.79
CA GLY A 246 11.62 9.11 11.69
C GLY A 246 12.86 8.48 11.06
N LEU A 247 12.77 7.26 10.52
CA LEU A 247 13.91 6.54 9.92
C LEU A 247 14.62 7.37 8.86
N LEU A 248 13.90 8.03 7.96
CA LEU A 248 14.48 8.84 6.90
C LEU A 248 14.86 10.25 7.32
N ALA A 249 14.51 10.69 8.53
CA ALA A 249 14.87 12.01 9.03
C ALA A 249 16.35 12.08 9.44
N GLY A 250 16.98 10.94 9.75
CA GLY A 250 18.39 10.87 10.14
C GLY A 250 18.80 9.49 10.67
N TYR A 251 20.06 9.35 10.98
CA TYR A 251 20.63 8.10 11.48
C TYR A 251 20.81 8.17 13.00
N THR A 252 19.83 7.70 13.77
CA THR A 252 19.83 7.74 15.23
C THR A 252 21.11 7.16 15.86
N PRO A 253 21.64 5.98 15.46
CA PRO A 253 22.89 5.47 16.00
C PRO A 253 24.10 6.39 15.74
N MET A 254 24.18 6.98 14.55
CA MET A 254 25.23 7.94 14.21
C MET A 254 25.12 9.21 15.06
N PHE A 255 23.91 9.76 15.20
CA PHE A 255 23.64 10.91 16.04
C PHE A 255 24.02 10.65 17.51
N ASN A 256 23.64 9.50 18.06
CA ASN A 256 23.97 9.11 19.43
C ASN A 256 25.50 9.00 19.62
N THR A 257 26.21 8.47 18.62
CA THR A 257 27.69 8.38 18.66
C THR A 257 28.32 9.78 18.67
N ILE A 258 27.86 10.70 17.84
CA ILE A 258 28.38 12.07 17.75
C ILE A 258 28.13 12.82 19.07
N GLU A 259 26.97 12.66 19.66
CA GLU A 259 26.56 13.33 20.91
C GLU A 259 27.10 12.62 22.19
N GLY A 260 27.83 11.49 22.05
CA GLY A 260 28.30 10.70 23.18
C GLY A 260 27.20 10.07 24.03
N ARG A 261 26.01 9.87 23.44
CA ARG A 261 24.88 9.21 24.08
C ARG A 261 25.04 7.69 23.95
N LYS A 262 24.71 6.96 25.00
CA LYS A 262 24.61 5.49 24.89
C LYS A 262 23.39 5.12 24.05
N PRO A 263 23.52 4.06 23.23
CA PRO A 263 22.39 3.56 22.43
C PRO A 263 21.23 3.07 23.28
#